data_a6c9b1b063021c337ed628bfb8e2c4c1
#
_entry.id   a6c9b1b063021c337ed628bfb8e2c4c1
#
_cell.length_a   1.000
_cell.length_b   1.000
_cell.length_c   1.000
_cell.angle_alpha   90.00
_cell.angle_beta   90.00
_cell.angle_gamma   90.00
#
_symmetry.space_group_name_H-M   'P 1'
#
loop_
_entity.id
_entity.type
_entity.pdbx_description
1 polymer ?
#
loop_
_entity_poly.entity_id
_entity_poly.type
_entity_poly.pdbx_seq_one_letter_code
_entity_poly.pdbx_strand_id
1 'polypeptide(L)'
;MTTPWPFHIWGLDLVGPINPLSNGYIWILAANECFTKWVEAIPLKKATGTTVANFVRGHIITRFGIPKRLISDNGTPFINKDMKGLTEAYCIKHGR
;
A
#
# COMPACT_ATOMS: atom_id res chain seq x y z
N MET A 1 -12.04 -7.58 11.44
CA MET A 1 -12.11 -6.68 12.60
C MET A 1 -12.25 -5.24 12.16
N THR A 2 -13.16 -4.51 12.78
CA THR A 2 -13.35 -3.10 12.48
C THR A 2 -12.70 -2.24 13.54
N THR A 3 -12.31 -1.03 13.16
CA THR A 3 -11.81 -0.04 14.11
C THR A 3 -12.75 1.16 14.10
N PRO A 4 -13.01 1.79 15.24
CA PRO A 4 -13.82 3.01 15.26
C PRO A 4 -13.05 4.24 14.76
N TRP A 5 -11.75 4.10 14.51
CA TRP A 5 -10.90 5.22 14.16
C TRP A 5 -10.57 5.20 12.67
N PRO A 6 -10.86 6.28 11.93
CA PRO A 6 -10.51 6.35 10.51
C PRO A 6 -9.00 6.38 10.31
N PHE A 7 -8.57 5.85 9.16
CA PHE A 7 -7.19 5.85 8.68
C PHE A 7 -6.21 5.04 9.52
N HIS A 8 -6.70 4.15 10.39
CA HIS A 8 -5.84 3.25 11.17
C HIS A 8 -5.47 1.98 10.43
N ILE A 9 -6.36 1.47 9.58
CA ILE A 9 -6.15 0.20 8.87
C ILE A 9 -6.34 0.43 7.38
N TRP A 10 -5.31 0.09 6.60
CA TRP A 10 -5.34 0.21 5.15
C TRP A 10 -5.09 -1.15 4.51
N GLY A 11 -5.87 -1.48 3.50
CA GLY A 11 -5.61 -2.64 2.66
C GLY A 11 -4.84 -2.23 1.42
N LEU A 12 -3.83 -2.99 1.05
CA LEU A 12 -3.03 -2.75 -0.14
C LEU A 12 -3.34 -3.83 -1.17
N ASP A 13 -3.50 -3.43 -2.43
CA ASP A 13 -3.78 -4.36 -3.52
C ASP A 13 -3.04 -3.91 -4.78
N LEU A 14 -2.66 -4.88 -5.59
CA LEU A 14 -1.93 -4.62 -6.82
C LEU A 14 -2.66 -5.30 -7.97
N VAL A 15 -3.06 -4.53 -8.95
CA VAL A 15 -3.75 -5.01 -10.13
C VAL A 15 -2.79 -4.99 -11.30
N GLY A 16 -2.67 -6.12 -11.99
CA GLY A 16 -1.84 -6.21 -13.17
C GLY A 16 -1.12 -7.54 -13.29
N PRO A 17 -0.26 -7.70 -14.29
CA PRO A 17 -0.04 -6.71 -15.35
C PRO A 17 -1.24 -6.61 -16.28
N ILE A 18 -1.53 -5.40 -16.70
CA ILE A 18 -2.60 -5.12 -17.67
C ILE A 18 -1.98 -4.74 -19.00
N ASN A 19 -2.79 -4.65 -20.05
CA ASN A 19 -2.29 -4.17 -21.32
C ASN A 19 -1.64 -2.82 -21.11
N PRO A 20 -0.46 -2.57 -21.75
CA PRO A 20 0.25 -1.33 -21.47
C PRO A 20 -0.61 -0.10 -21.69
N LEU A 21 -0.64 0.76 -20.69
CA LEU A 21 -1.21 2.08 -20.80
C LEU A 21 -0.19 3.01 -21.42
N SER A 22 -0.59 4.23 -21.71
CA SER A 22 0.34 5.23 -22.19
C SER A 22 1.52 5.32 -21.25
N ASN A 23 2.72 5.44 -21.78
CA ASN A 23 3.96 5.59 -21.03
C ASN A 23 4.40 4.33 -20.27
N GLY A 24 3.86 3.17 -20.63
CA GLY A 24 4.35 1.90 -20.08
C GLY A 24 3.86 1.56 -18.68
N TYR A 25 2.84 2.23 -18.17
CA TYR A 25 2.25 1.87 -16.89
C TYR A 25 1.39 0.63 -17.06
N ILE A 26 1.76 -0.47 -16.40
CA ILE A 26 1.06 -1.75 -16.53
C ILE A 26 0.52 -2.28 -15.19
N TRP A 27 0.76 -1.59 -14.09
CA TRP A 27 0.29 -1.97 -12.77
C TRP A 27 -0.52 -0.85 -12.16
N ILE A 28 -1.48 -1.19 -11.32
CA ILE A 28 -2.18 -0.21 -10.49
C ILE A 28 -2.03 -0.66 -9.04
N LEU A 29 -1.44 0.19 -8.23
CA LEU A 29 -1.32 -0.05 -6.80
C LEU A 29 -2.40 0.76 -6.10
N ALA A 30 -3.24 0.09 -5.33
CA ALA A 30 -4.37 0.71 -4.64
C ALA A 30 -4.28 0.47 -3.15
N ALA A 31 -4.72 1.46 -2.37
CA ALA A 31 -4.86 1.34 -0.94
C ALA A 31 -6.29 1.73 -0.56
N ASN A 32 -6.93 0.88 0.25
CA ASN A 32 -8.29 1.10 0.72
C ASN A 32 -8.25 1.33 2.22
N GLU A 33 -8.79 2.45 2.67
CA GLU A 33 -8.94 2.70 4.10
C GLU A 33 -10.19 1.94 4.58
N CYS A 34 -10.01 1.11 5.61
CA CYS A 34 -11.04 0.14 5.98
C CYS A 34 -12.27 0.75 6.63
N PHE A 35 -12.11 1.88 7.32
CA PHE A 35 -13.23 2.52 8.02
C PHE A 35 -14.07 3.39 7.08
N THR A 36 -13.41 4.31 6.35
CA THR A 36 -14.11 5.29 5.50
C THR A 36 -14.36 4.80 4.08
N LYS A 37 -13.68 3.72 3.68
CA LYS A 37 -13.70 3.18 2.31
C LYS A 37 -13.00 4.12 1.31
N TRP A 38 -12.21 5.06 1.79
CA TRP A 38 -11.40 5.92 0.93
C TRP A 38 -10.39 5.10 0.16
N VAL A 39 -10.15 5.46 -1.09
CA VAL A 39 -9.21 4.76 -1.95
C VAL A 39 -8.16 5.73 -2.48
N GLU A 40 -6.88 5.33 -2.34
CA GLU A 40 -5.76 5.99 -3.02
C GLU A 40 -5.21 4.99 -4.02
N ALA A 41 -4.95 5.42 -5.24
CA ALA A 41 -4.43 4.53 -6.27
C ALA A 41 -3.47 5.27 -7.18
N ILE A 42 -2.41 4.58 -7.61
CA ILE A 42 -1.44 5.13 -8.56
C ILE A 42 -1.10 4.08 -9.61
N PRO A 43 -0.77 4.52 -10.83
CA PRO A 43 -0.23 3.60 -11.83
C PRO A 43 1.27 3.38 -11.58
N LEU A 44 1.75 2.19 -11.91
CA LEU A 44 3.16 1.85 -11.76
C LEU A 44 3.68 1.20 -13.04
N LYS A 45 4.93 1.52 -13.36
CA LYS A 45 5.66 0.83 -14.43
C LYS A 45 6.28 -0.46 -13.90
N LYS A 46 6.67 -0.47 -12.62
CA LYS A 46 7.28 -1.62 -11.96
C LYS A 46 6.63 -1.84 -10.62
N ALA A 47 6.35 -3.09 -10.29
CA ALA A 47 5.76 -3.47 -9.01
C ALA A 47 6.87 -4.03 -8.11
N THR A 48 7.64 -3.15 -7.49
CA THR A 48 8.75 -3.54 -6.61
C THR A 48 8.45 -3.14 -5.18
N GLY A 49 9.19 -3.72 -4.24
CA GLY A 49 9.08 -3.35 -2.83
C GLY A 49 9.35 -1.88 -2.60
N THR A 50 10.34 -1.33 -3.32
CA THR A 50 10.67 0.09 -3.21
C THR A 50 9.50 0.98 -3.63
N THR A 51 8.82 0.66 -4.75
CA THR A 51 7.70 1.46 -5.21
C THR A 51 6.51 1.38 -4.25
N VAL A 52 6.24 0.20 -3.69
CA VAL A 52 5.17 0.04 -2.72
C VAL A 52 5.48 0.79 -1.43
N ALA A 53 6.70 0.68 -0.92
CA ALA A 53 7.11 1.40 0.29
C ALA A 53 7.02 2.91 0.09
N ASN A 54 7.45 3.42 -1.07
CA ASN A 54 7.35 4.85 -1.37
C ASN A 54 5.90 5.31 -1.45
N PHE A 55 5.02 4.48 -2.00
CA PHE A 55 3.59 4.77 -2.04
C PHE A 55 3.01 4.90 -0.62
N VAL A 56 3.31 3.95 0.25
CA VAL A 56 2.82 4.01 1.64
C VAL A 56 3.31 5.27 2.32
N ARG A 57 4.59 5.57 2.18
CA ARG A 57 5.19 6.75 2.83
C ARG A 57 4.61 8.04 2.27
N GLY A 58 4.48 8.17 0.95
CA GLY A 58 4.08 9.42 0.31
C GLY A 58 2.58 9.65 0.25
N HIS A 59 1.79 8.58 0.09
CA HIS A 59 0.34 8.71 -0.11
C HIS A 59 -0.47 8.38 1.13
N ILE A 60 0.08 7.62 2.06
CA ILE A 60 -0.67 7.25 3.26
C ILE A 60 -0.12 8.00 4.47
N ILE A 61 1.14 7.79 4.81
CA ILE A 61 1.71 8.37 6.03
C ILE A 61 1.72 9.88 5.98
N THR A 62 2.16 10.45 4.87
CA THR A 62 2.27 11.90 4.73
C THR A 62 0.93 12.60 4.78
N ARG A 63 -0.11 11.98 4.21
CA ARG A 63 -1.42 12.62 4.07
C ARG A 63 -2.41 12.30 5.18
N PHE A 64 -2.33 11.08 5.73
CA PHE A 64 -3.35 10.60 6.68
C PHE A 64 -2.76 10.21 8.04
N GLY A 65 -1.45 10.20 8.16
CA GLY A 65 -0.79 9.77 9.39
C GLY A 65 -0.36 8.31 9.33
N ILE A 66 0.31 7.88 10.39
CA ILE A 66 0.87 6.54 10.47
C ILE A 66 -0.22 5.53 10.77
N PRO A 67 -0.48 4.55 9.87
CA PRO A 67 -1.50 3.54 10.15
C PRO A 67 -1.01 2.58 11.24
N LYS A 68 -1.95 1.96 11.94
CA LYS A 68 -1.59 0.90 12.88
C LYS A 68 -1.36 -0.43 12.17
N ARG A 69 -2.04 -0.63 11.05
CA ARG A 69 -1.98 -1.90 10.33
C ARG A 69 -2.09 -1.69 8.83
N LEU A 70 -1.31 -2.49 8.11
CA LEU A 70 -1.44 -2.65 6.67
C LEU A 70 -1.81 -4.10 6.39
N ILE A 71 -2.78 -4.30 5.50
CA ILE A 71 -3.25 -5.63 5.11
C ILE A 71 -2.95 -5.81 3.63
N SER A 72 -2.26 -6.89 3.28
CA SER A 72 -1.96 -7.22 1.89
C SER A 72 -1.83 -8.72 1.76
N ASP A 73 -1.75 -9.23 0.53
CA ASP A 73 -1.37 -10.63 0.35
C ASP A 73 0.14 -10.77 0.59
N ASN A 74 0.66 -12.00 0.43
CA ASN A 74 2.06 -12.29 0.67
C ASN A 74 2.93 -12.17 -0.58
N GLY A 75 2.46 -11.44 -1.59
CA GLY A 75 3.23 -11.24 -2.82
C GLY A 75 4.51 -10.46 -2.59
N THR A 76 5.49 -10.72 -3.44
CA THR A 76 6.82 -10.11 -3.32
C THR A 76 6.81 -8.58 -3.22
N PRO A 77 5.94 -7.86 -3.96
CA PRO A 77 5.91 -6.41 -3.81
C PRO A 77 5.52 -5.93 -2.43
N PHE A 78 4.85 -6.76 -1.63
CA PHE A 78 4.41 -6.41 -0.29
C PHE A 78 5.26 -7.01 0.81
N ILE A 79 5.88 -8.18 0.58
CA ILE A 79 6.69 -8.88 1.57
C ILE A 79 8.14 -8.86 1.11
N ASN A 80 8.89 -7.89 1.58
CA ASN A 80 10.29 -7.69 1.22
C ASN A 80 10.97 -6.79 2.25
N LYS A 81 12.28 -6.58 2.11
CA LYS A 81 13.02 -5.81 3.10
C LYS A 81 12.66 -4.33 3.12
N ASP A 82 12.24 -3.77 1.98
CA ASP A 82 11.82 -2.36 1.95
C ASP A 82 10.55 -2.15 2.76
N MET A 83 9.57 -3.02 2.60
CA MET A 83 8.35 -2.98 3.38
C MET A 83 8.60 -3.31 4.84
N LYS A 84 9.48 -4.28 5.10
CA LYS A 84 9.86 -4.62 6.48
C LYS A 84 10.50 -3.43 7.17
N GLY A 85 11.44 -2.77 6.52
CA GLY A 85 12.09 -1.59 7.08
C GLY A 85 11.10 -0.47 7.37
N LEU A 86 10.17 -0.23 6.45
CA LEU A 86 9.15 0.80 6.63
C LEU A 86 8.24 0.48 7.81
N THR A 87 7.72 -0.74 7.88
CA THR A 87 6.78 -1.11 8.92
C THR A 87 7.45 -1.16 10.29
N GLU A 88 8.70 -1.58 10.37
CA GLU A 88 9.45 -1.55 11.62
C GLU A 88 9.74 -0.12 12.07
N ALA A 89 10.12 0.75 11.14
CA ALA A 89 10.45 2.13 11.47
C ALA A 89 9.26 2.89 12.06
N TYR A 90 8.06 2.60 11.59
CA TYR A 90 6.85 3.30 12.01
C TYR A 90 5.97 2.47 12.94
N CYS A 91 6.45 1.30 13.37
CA CYS A 91 5.69 0.40 14.26
C CYS A 91 4.33 0.01 13.69
N ILE A 92 4.29 -0.27 12.38
CA ILE A 92 3.08 -0.68 11.68
C ILE A 92 3.02 -2.20 11.66
N LYS A 93 1.86 -2.77 11.99
CA LYS A 93 1.65 -4.20 11.83
C LYS A 93 1.29 -4.48 10.38
N HIS A 94 1.97 -5.44 9.76
CA HIS A 94 1.73 -5.82 8.38
C HIS A 94 1.31 -7.29 8.35
N GLY A 95 0.15 -7.58 7.78
CA GLY A 95 -0.38 -8.93 7.71
C GLY A 95 -1.38 -9.09 6.58
N ARG A 96 -2.10 -10.18 6.65
CA ARG A 96 -3.09 -10.53 5.63
C ARG A 96 -4.50 -10.23 6.10
#